data_a4989b2bdc132841641e48c2a8028c26
#
_entry.id   a4989b2bdc132841641e48c2a8028c26
#
_cell.length_a   1.000
_cell.length_b   1.000
_cell.length_c   1.000
_cell.angle_alpha   90.00
_cell.angle_beta   90.00
_cell.angle_gamma   90.00
#
_symmetry.space_group_name_H-M   'P 1'
#
loop_
_entity.id
_entity.type
_entity.pdbx_description
1 polymer ?
#
loop_
_entity_poly.entity_id
_entity_poly.type
_entity_poly.pdbx_seq_one_letter_code
_entity_poly.pdbx_strand_id
1 'polypeptide(L)'
;MMKKLFSASYLVLLLVMLYAPIVIIAIYSFTESRVLGNWTGFSTELYTSLFTGGVNNSLIDAIKNTFIIAFVAATVSTLLGTIAAIGINDLKYRKKRVINFVNNIPILNPDIITGISLFLLFVSLGITQGYTTVILAHIAFCTPYVVLSVMPRLTQMNPNIYEAALDLGATPYQAMRRVIIPEIRPGMISGFILAFTLSIDDFAVTIFTNGTDGLQTLSTYIYADARKGGLTPELRPLSTIIFVVVLLLLIVINVRAKRNAKRQTVM
;
A
#
# COMPACT_ATOMS: atom_id res chain seq x y z
N MET A 1 0.34 -33.96 -24.04
CA MET A 1 -0.43 -32.84 -24.61
C MET A 1 -1.64 -32.49 -23.74
N MET A 2 -2.46 -33.47 -23.35
CA MET A 2 -3.65 -33.27 -22.49
C MET A 2 -3.36 -32.53 -21.14
N LYS A 3 -2.29 -32.89 -20.40
CA LYS A 3 -1.96 -32.24 -19.14
C LYS A 3 -1.66 -30.73 -19.29
N LYS A 4 -1.02 -30.32 -20.40
CA LYS A 4 -0.75 -28.91 -20.70
C LYS A 4 -2.03 -28.15 -21.05
N LEU A 5 -2.95 -28.81 -21.79
CA LEU A 5 -4.24 -28.23 -22.15
C LEU A 5 -5.12 -28.02 -20.89
N PHE A 6 -5.17 -29.02 -20.02
CA PHE A 6 -5.91 -28.98 -18.76
C PHE A 6 -5.35 -27.88 -17.82
N SER A 7 -4.02 -27.78 -17.71
CA SER A 7 -3.37 -26.72 -16.94
C SER A 7 -3.64 -25.33 -17.50
N ALA A 8 -3.64 -25.17 -18.82
CA ALA A 8 -3.95 -23.88 -19.47
C ALA A 8 -5.42 -23.50 -19.28
N SER A 9 -6.35 -24.45 -19.45
CA SER A 9 -7.79 -24.20 -19.23
C SER A 9 -8.10 -23.83 -17.79
N TYR A 10 -7.46 -24.50 -16.83
CA TYR A 10 -7.59 -24.15 -15.41
C TYR A 10 -7.10 -22.74 -15.10
N LEU A 11 -5.93 -22.35 -15.63
CA LEU A 11 -5.40 -20.99 -15.47
C LEU A 11 -6.32 -19.95 -16.09
N VAL A 12 -6.85 -20.19 -17.28
CA VAL A 12 -7.80 -19.27 -17.94
C VAL A 12 -9.08 -19.13 -17.12
N LEU A 13 -9.64 -20.26 -16.64
CA LEU A 13 -10.84 -20.25 -15.80
C LEU A 13 -10.61 -19.44 -14.51
N LEU A 14 -9.46 -19.64 -13.85
CA LEU A 14 -9.08 -18.94 -12.64
C LEU A 14 -8.93 -17.43 -12.89
N LEU A 15 -8.28 -17.04 -13.99
CA LEU A 15 -8.15 -15.64 -14.39
C LEU A 15 -9.52 -15.02 -14.69
N VAL A 16 -10.38 -15.69 -15.45
CA VAL A 16 -11.74 -15.21 -15.72
C VAL A 16 -12.50 -15.01 -14.41
N MET A 17 -12.44 -15.97 -13.50
CA MET A 17 -13.14 -15.90 -12.22
C MET A 17 -12.65 -14.75 -11.33
N LEU A 18 -11.33 -14.47 -11.33
CA LEU A 18 -10.72 -13.37 -10.59
C LEU A 18 -11.06 -11.99 -11.17
N TYR A 19 -11.05 -11.86 -12.49
CA TYR A 19 -11.25 -10.55 -13.14
C TYR A 19 -12.71 -10.28 -13.50
N ALA A 20 -13.59 -11.28 -13.52
CA ALA A 20 -15.01 -11.11 -13.85
C ALA A 20 -15.72 -10.03 -13.02
N PRO A 21 -15.55 -9.95 -11.68
CA PRO A 21 -16.19 -8.87 -10.90
C PRO A 21 -15.74 -7.48 -11.33
N ILE A 22 -14.46 -7.30 -11.63
CA ILE A 22 -13.88 -6.03 -12.05
C ILE A 22 -14.41 -5.64 -13.43
N VAL A 23 -14.45 -6.60 -14.37
CA VAL A 23 -14.99 -6.41 -15.71
C VAL A 23 -16.49 -6.05 -15.64
N ILE A 24 -17.25 -6.73 -14.78
CA ILE A 24 -18.67 -6.42 -14.58
C ILE A 24 -18.84 -4.99 -14.08
N ILE A 25 -18.10 -4.55 -13.07
CA ILE A 25 -18.15 -3.17 -12.57
C ILE A 25 -17.78 -2.19 -13.69
N ALA A 26 -16.75 -2.49 -14.49
CA ALA A 26 -16.33 -1.67 -15.61
C ALA A 26 -17.41 -1.58 -16.70
N ILE A 27 -18.13 -2.66 -17.01
CA ILE A 27 -19.26 -2.62 -17.95
C ILE A 27 -20.38 -1.74 -17.39
N TYR A 28 -20.77 -1.98 -16.13
CA TYR A 28 -21.83 -1.20 -15.49
C TYR A 28 -21.44 0.25 -15.14
N SER A 29 -20.20 0.66 -15.34
CA SER A 29 -19.80 2.06 -15.24
C SER A 29 -20.26 2.90 -16.44
N PHE A 30 -20.60 2.24 -17.56
CA PHE A 30 -21.11 2.87 -18.79
C PHE A 30 -22.63 2.76 -18.96
N THR A 31 -23.41 2.65 -17.88
CA THR A 31 -24.88 2.62 -17.95
C THR A 31 -25.47 3.86 -17.29
N GLU A 32 -26.69 4.25 -17.72
CA GLU A 32 -27.47 5.30 -17.07
C GLU A 32 -28.06 4.87 -15.73
N SER A 33 -28.24 3.56 -15.54
CA SER A 33 -28.89 3.03 -14.34
C SER A 33 -28.07 3.28 -13.08
N ARG A 34 -28.70 3.88 -12.09
CA ARG A 34 -28.13 4.03 -10.73
C ARG A 34 -28.11 2.72 -9.96
N VAL A 35 -28.91 1.73 -10.37
CA VAL A 35 -29.00 0.40 -9.70
C VAL A 35 -28.03 -0.57 -10.39
N LEU A 36 -27.20 -1.25 -9.57
CA LEU A 36 -26.30 -2.28 -10.08
C LEU A 36 -27.11 -3.47 -10.60
N GLY A 37 -26.69 -4.03 -11.75
CA GLY A 37 -27.35 -5.19 -12.35
C GLY A 37 -28.44 -4.83 -13.36
N ASN A 38 -28.85 -3.58 -13.47
CA ASN A 38 -29.81 -3.10 -14.47
C ASN A 38 -29.09 -2.32 -15.58
N TRP A 39 -29.14 -2.85 -16.81
CA TRP A 39 -28.56 -2.21 -17.99
C TRP A 39 -29.65 -1.46 -18.74
N THR A 40 -29.59 -0.13 -18.74
CA THR A 40 -30.61 0.75 -19.37
C THR A 40 -30.12 1.39 -20.68
N GLY A 41 -28.86 1.16 -21.05
CA GLY A 41 -28.25 1.74 -22.24
C GLY A 41 -26.84 2.21 -21.98
N PHE A 42 -26.10 2.53 -23.05
CA PHE A 42 -24.75 3.07 -22.96
C PHE A 42 -24.79 4.55 -22.59
N SER A 43 -24.13 4.94 -21.53
CA SER A 43 -24.01 6.33 -21.09
C SER A 43 -22.67 6.59 -20.43
N THR A 44 -22.17 7.80 -20.57
CA THR A 44 -20.99 8.32 -19.86
C THR A 44 -21.35 9.28 -18.73
N GLU A 45 -22.63 9.38 -18.38
CA GLU A 45 -23.14 10.33 -17.39
C GLU A 45 -22.48 10.12 -16.00
N LEU A 46 -22.25 8.88 -15.60
CA LEU A 46 -21.55 8.58 -14.35
C LEU A 46 -20.09 9.06 -14.33
N TYR A 47 -19.45 9.13 -15.50
CA TYR A 47 -18.11 9.72 -15.62
C TYR A 47 -18.15 11.25 -15.57
N THR A 48 -19.12 11.86 -16.25
CA THR A 48 -19.29 13.33 -16.20
C THR A 48 -19.66 13.80 -14.80
N SER A 49 -20.51 13.07 -14.07
CA SER A 49 -20.88 13.38 -12.69
C SER A 49 -19.68 13.37 -11.73
N LEU A 50 -18.68 12.51 -11.96
CA LEU A 50 -17.43 12.52 -11.18
C LEU A 50 -16.68 13.85 -11.27
N PHE A 51 -16.76 14.57 -12.40
CA PHE A 51 -15.99 15.79 -12.65
C PHE A 51 -16.82 17.08 -12.55
N THR A 52 -18.14 17.00 -12.66
CA THR A 52 -19.04 18.18 -12.69
C THR A 52 -19.70 18.51 -11.34
N GLY A 53 -19.21 17.90 -10.23
CA GLY A 53 -19.68 18.22 -8.89
C GLY A 53 -20.95 17.45 -8.46
N GLY A 54 -21.39 16.43 -9.21
CA GLY A 54 -22.42 15.49 -8.78
C GLY A 54 -21.95 14.49 -7.73
N VAL A 55 -20.65 14.48 -7.45
CA VAL A 55 -20.05 13.58 -6.44
C VAL A 55 -20.33 14.13 -5.05
N ASN A 56 -20.81 13.26 -4.18
CA ASN A 56 -21.00 13.59 -2.78
C ASN A 56 -19.67 14.06 -2.15
N ASN A 57 -19.66 15.22 -1.50
CA ASN A 57 -18.48 15.78 -0.83
C ASN A 57 -17.77 14.75 0.07
N SER A 58 -18.53 13.86 0.71
CA SER A 58 -17.98 12.80 1.53
C SER A 58 -17.11 11.78 0.78
N LEU A 59 -17.39 11.49 -0.51
CA LEU A 59 -16.53 10.63 -1.34
C LEU A 59 -15.22 11.34 -1.68
N ILE A 60 -15.29 12.62 -2.04
CA ILE A 60 -14.10 13.43 -2.33
C ILE A 60 -13.19 13.51 -1.09
N ASP A 61 -13.77 13.73 0.07
CA ASP A 61 -13.05 13.80 1.33
C ASP A 61 -12.46 12.42 1.70
N ALA A 62 -13.17 11.33 1.47
CA ALA A 62 -12.66 9.98 1.67
C ALA A 62 -11.45 9.69 0.75
N ILE A 63 -11.49 10.11 -0.51
CA ILE A 63 -10.35 9.98 -1.42
C ILE A 63 -9.15 10.81 -0.92
N LYS A 64 -9.36 12.09 -0.59
CA LYS A 64 -8.30 12.97 -0.06
C LYS A 64 -7.68 12.37 1.21
N ASN A 65 -8.51 11.94 2.16
CA ASN A 65 -8.05 11.34 3.41
C ASN A 65 -7.19 10.10 3.14
N THR A 66 -7.62 9.22 2.24
CA THR A 66 -6.86 8.02 1.88
C THR A 66 -5.45 8.37 1.40
N PHE A 67 -5.34 9.31 0.46
CA PHE A 67 -4.03 9.68 -0.08
C PHE A 67 -3.16 10.42 0.93
N ILE A 68 -3.72 11.32 1.73
CA ILE A 68 -2.98 12.07 2.75
C ILE A 68 -2.47 11.11 3.84
N ILE A 69 -3.35 10.24 4.38
CA ILE A 69 -2.97 9.26 5.40
C ILE A 69 -1.89 8.33 4.86
N ALA A 70 -2.09 7.78 3.66
CA ALA A 70 -1.14 6.86 3.05
C ALA A 70 0.23 7.51 2.79
N PHE A 71 0.25 8.74 2.29
CA PHE A 71 1.51 9.45 2.02
C PHE A 71 2.26 9.80 3.30
N VAL A 72 1.55 10.33 4.30
CA VAL A 72 2.15 10.67 5.60
C VAL A 72 2.66 9.40 6.30
N ALA A 73 1.82 8.37 6.40
CA ALA A 73 2.19 7.11 7.03
C ALA A 73 3.39 6.46 6.32
N ALA A 74 3.37 6.35 4.99
CA ALA A 74 4.47 5.77 4.23
C ALA A 74 5.78 6.56 4.41
N THR A 75 5.71 7.88 4.39
CA THR A 75 6.90 8.74 4.58
C THR A 75 7.51 8.54 5.96
N VAL A 76 6.69 8.64 7.01
CA VAL A 76 7.16 8.50 8.39
C VAL A 76 7.63 7.07 8.66
N SER A 77 6.87 6.06 8.22
CA SER A 77 7.28 4.65 8.34
C SER A 77 8.59 4.36 7.62
N THR A 78 8.83 4.99 6.45
CA THR A 78 10.08 4.81 5.72
C THR A 78 11.26 5.38 6.49
N LEU A 79 11.10 6.54 7.09
CA LEU A 79 12.14 7.14 7.93
C LEU A 79 12.41 6.27 9.17
N LEU A 80 11.37 5.94 9.93
CA LEU A 80 11.49 5.13 11.15
C LEU A 80 12.01 3.72 10.86
N GLY A 81 11.45 3.06 9.85
CA GLY A 81 11.84 1.70 9.45
C GLY A 81 13.28 1.65 8.92
N THR A 82 13.74 2.68 8.20
CA THR A 82 15.13 2.76 7.74
C THR A 82 16.09 2.93 8.92
N ILE A 83 15.79 3.85 9.86
CA ILE A 83 16.59 4.04 11.06
C ILE A 83 16.64 2.74 11.88
N ALA A 84 15.48 2.11 12.07
CA ALA A 84 15.39 0.83 12.77
C ALA A 84 16.20 -0.27 12.07
N ALA A 85 16.11 -0.39 10.73
CA ALA A 85 16.84 -1.38 9.96
C ALA A 85 18.36 -1.21 10.10
N ILE A 86 18.86 0.04 10.00
CA ILE A 86 20.28 0.34 10.20
C ILE A 86 20.71 -0.07 11.60
N GLY A 87 19.97 0.35 12.65
CA GLY A 87 20.29 -0.01 14.04
C GLY A 87 20.23 -1.52 14.28
N ILE A 88 19.25 -2.23 13.71
CA ILE A 88 19.15 -3.70 13.83
C ILE A 88 20.34 -4.38 13.12
N ASN A 89 20.76 -3.83 11.96
CA ASN A 89 21.86 -4.41 11.19
C ASN A 89 23.19 -4.39 11.97
N ASP A 90 23.40 -3.37 12.79
CA ASP A 90 24.62 -3.21 13.62
C ASP A 90 24.63 -4.06 14.89
N LEU A 91 23.52 -4.70 15.23
CA LEU A 91 23.41 -5.52 16.44
C LEU A 91 24.15 -6.87 16.30
N LYS A 92 24.68 -7.38 17.44
CA LYS A 92 25.23 -8.73 17.55
C LYS A 92 24.16 -9.76 17.15
N TYR A 93 24.59 -10.86 16.53
CA TYR A 93 23.73 -11.91 15.93
C TYR A 93 22.52 -12.33 16.78
N ARG A 94 22.72 -12.60 18.07
CA ARG A 94 21.61 -13.04 18.96
C ARG A 94 20.54 -11.94 19.11
N LYS A 95 20.94 -10.70 19.36
CA LYS A 95 20.02 -9.56 19.51
C LYS A 95 19.32 -9.25 18.20
N LYS A 96 20.06 -9.22 17.09
CA LYS A 96 19.54 -9.04 15.74
C LYS A 96 18.44 -10.06 15.41
N ARG A 97 18.66 -11.35 15.74
CA ARG A 97 17.67 -12.40 15.50
C ARG A 97 16.39 -12.20 16.31
N VAL A 98 16.50 -11.84 17.60
CA VAL A 98 15.35 -11.60 18.47
C VAL A 98 14.54 -10.39 17.98
N ILE A 99 15.21 -9.27 17.68
CA ILE A 99 14.52 -8.05 17.24
C ILE A 99 13.87 -8.25 15.89
N ASN A 100 14.52 -8.92 14.93
CA ASN A 100 13.90 -9.28 13.66
C ASN A 100 12.68 -10.18 13.84
N PHE A 101 12.72 -11.13 14.77
CA PHE A 101 11.58 -11.96 15.10
C PHE A 101 10.41 -11.11 15.62
N VAL A 102 10.67 -10.22 16.59
CA VAL A 102 9.66 -9.31 17.15
C VAL A 102 9.11 -8.37 16.07
N ASN A 103 9.97 -7.82 15.20
CA ASN A 103 9.55 -6.97 14.07
C ASN A 103 8.61 -7.70 13.11
N ASN A 104 8.75 -9.01 12.95
CA ASN A 104 7.93 -9.79 12.03
C ASN A 104 6.59 -10.23 12.65
N ILE A 105 6.39 -10.12 13.97
CA ILE A 105 5.13 -10.50 14.62
C ILE A 105 3.93 -9.73 14.03
N PRO A 106 3.96 -8.39 13.90
CA PRO A 106 2.85 -7.65 13.31
C PRO A 106 2.53 -8.06 11.86
N ILE A 107 3.53 -8.47 11.09
CA ILE A 107 3.36 -8.91 9.70
C ILE A 107 2.57 -10.23 9.61
N LEU A 108 2.68 -11.08 10.63
CA LEU A 108 1.98 -12.36 10.70
C LEU A 108 0.59 -12.26 11.34
N ASN A 109 0.30 -11.15 12.01
CA ASN A 109 -0.98 -10.90 12.66
C ASN A 109 -2.05 -10.53 11.63
N PRO A 110 -3.29 -11.04 11.75
CA PRO A 110 -4.43 -10.50 11.00
C PRO A 110 -4.65 -9.01 11.29
N ASP A 111 -4.91 -8.22 10.25
CA ASP A 111 -5.07 -6.76 10.35
C ASP A 111 -6.16 -6.34 11.35
N ILE A 112 -7.23 -7.14 11.45
CA ILE A 112 -8.30 -6.92 12.44
C ILE A 112 -7.77 -6.95 13.87
N ILE A 113 -6.90 -7.92 14.20
CA ILE A 113 -6.31 -8.04 15.55
C ILE A 113 -5.39 -6.85 15.82
N THR A 114 -4.61 -6.45 14.82
CA THR A 114 -3.74 -5.26 14.90
C THR A 114 -4.57 -4.01 15.13
N GLY A 115 -5.66 -3.82 14.36
CA GLY A 115 -6.57 -2.68 14.53
C GLY A 115 -7.21 -2.61 15.90
N ILE A 116 -7.75 -3.73 16.40
CA ILE A 116 -8.35 -3.79 17.75
C ILE A 116 -7.29 -3.51 18.84
N SER A 117 -6.09 -4.07 18.69
CA SER A 117 -5.00 -3.87 19.67
C SER A 117 -4.57 -2.40 19.74
N LEU A 118 -4.44 -1.73 18.60
CA LEU A 118 -4.12 -0.30 18.53
C LEU A 118 -5.26 0.56 19.09
N PHE A 119 -6.51 0.22 18.80
CA PHE A 119 -7.67 0.87 19.38
C PHE A 119 -7.63 0.81 20.91
N LEU A 120 -7.47 -0.40 21.48
CA LEU A 120 -7.38 -0.59 22.92
C LEU A 120 -6.20 0.17 23.55
N LEU A 121 -5.06 0.21 22.85
CA LEU A 121 -3.91 1.00 23.27
C LEU A 121 -4.24 2.50 23.32
N PHE A 122 -4.86 3.06 22.28
CA PHE A 122 -5.22 4.47 22.25
C PHE A 122 -6.26 4.82 23.34
N VAL A 123 -7.26 3.95 23.55
CA VAL A 123 -8.23 4.12 24.64
C VAL A 123 -7.54 4.10 26.00
N SER A 124 -6.64 3.16 26.23
CA SER A 124 -5.91 3.05 27.51
C SER A 124 -5.00 4.25 27.81
N LEU A 125 -4.50 4.91 26.75
CA LEU A 125 -3.71 6.13 26.85
C LEU A 125 -4.56 7.41 26.91
N GLY A 126 -5.89 7.30 26.85
CA GLY A 126 -6.80 8.45 26.84
C GLY A 126 -6.73 9.28 25.54
N ILE A 127 -6.25 8.70 24.45
CA ILE A 127 -6.16 9.37 23.14
C ILE A 127 -7.51 9.23 22.44
N THR A 128 -8.15 10.36 22.12
CA THR A 128 -9.38 10.36 21.31
C THR A 128 -9.09 9.88 19.91
N GLN A 129 -9.90 8.91 19.43
CA GLN A 129 -9.79 8.40 18.09
C GLN A 129 -10.17 9.47 17.05
N GLY A 130 -9.53 9.41 15.89
CA GLY A 130 -9.73 10.34 14.79
C GLY A 130 -8.55 10.32 13.82
N TYR A 131 -8.31 11.44 13.17
CA TYR A 131 -7.28 11.55 12.12
C TYR A 131 -5.87 11.17 12.62
N THR A 132 -5.51 11.63 13.82
CA THR A 132 -4.19 11.38 14.42
C THR A 132 -3.98 9.89 14.75
N THR A 133 -4.98 9.24 15.33
CA THR A 133 -4.89 7.80 15.68
C THR A 133 -4.82 6.92 14.45
N VAL A 134 -5.53 7.27 13.37
CA VAL A 134 -5.41 6.56 12.09
C VAL A 134 -3.99 6.69 11.54
N ILE A 135 -3.42 7.90 11.49
CA ILE A 135 -2.04 8.09 11.00
C ILE A 135 -1.04 7.31 11.86
N LEU A 136 -1.14 7.41 13.19
CA LEU A 136 -0.26 6.68 14.11
C LEU A 136 -0.37 5.16 13.96
N ALA A 137 -1.59 4.66 13.78
CA ALA A 137 -1.84 3.25 13.56
C ALA A 137 -1.21 2.78 12.24
N HIS A 138 -1.39 3.56 11.16
CA HIS A 138 -0.79 3.27 9.85
C HIS A 138 0.74 3.30 9.90
N ILE A 139 1.34 4.25 10.61
CA ILE A 139 2.79 4.28 10.83
C ILE A 139 3.24 3.02 11.58
N ALA A 140 2.52 2.65 12.63
CA ALA A 140 2.89 1.50 13.45
C ALA A 140 2.90 0.18 12.67
N PHE A 141 1.82 -0.10 11.90
CA PHE A 141 1.76 -1.36 11.16
C PHE A 141 2.60 -1.35 9.87
N CYS A 142 2.83 -0.20 9.23
CA CYS A 142 3.66 -0.11 8.03
C CYS A 142 5.17 -0.21 8.32
N THR A 143 5.64 0.26 9.48
CA THR A 143 7.07 0.30 9.82
C THR A 143 7.78 -1.05 9.70
N PRO A 144 7.24 -2.19 10.19
CA PRO A 144 7.86 -3.49 10.04
C PRO A 144 8.11 -3.92 8.60
N TYR A 145 7.20 -3.57 7.69
CA TYR A 145 7.34 -3.88 6.27
C TYR A 145 8.46 -3.06 5.60
N VAL A 146 8.66 -1.81 6.06
CA VAL A 146 9.81 -1.02 5.60
C VAL A 146 11.12 -1.63 6.08
N VAL A 147 11.21 -2.03 7.37
CA VAL A 147 12.37 -2.75 7.89
C VAL A 147 12.68 -3.98 7.04
N LEU A 148 11.65 -4.79 6.72
CA LEU A 148 11.78 -5.98 5.88
C LEU A 148 12.29 -5.64 4.46
N SER A 149 11.93 -4.48 3.91
CA SER A 149 12.36 -4.05 2.57
C SER A 149 13.78 -3.49 2.54
N VAL A 150 14.22 -2.84 3.62
CA VAL A 150 15.56 -2.21 3.71
C VAL A 150 16.63 -3.21 4.15
N MET A 151 16.30 -4.14 5.05
CA MET A 151 17.25 -5.10 5.65
C MET A 151 18.05 -5.91 4.62
N PRO A 152 17.47 -6.44 3.51
CA PRO A 152 18.24 -7.17 2.52
C PRO A 152 19.33 -6.32 1.85
N ARG A 153 19.10 -5.02 1.66
CA ARG A 153 20.11 -4.12 1.09
C ARG A 153 21.28 -3.91 2.04
N LEU A 154 21.00 -3.73 3.32
CA LEU A 154 22.03 -3.62 4.35
C LEU A 154 22.88 -4.89 4.48
N THR A 155 22.24 -6.07 4.39
CA THR A 155 22.96 -7.36 4.51
C THR A 155 23.76 -7.72 3.26
N GLN A 156 23.41 -7.20 2.07
CA GLN A 156 24.13 -7.40 0.81
C GLN A 156 25.28 -6.42 0.63
N MET A 157 25.29 -5.33 1.39
CA MET A 157 26.36 -4.32 1.35
C MET A 157 27.66 -4.87 1.93
N ASN A 158 28.81 -4.45 1.36
CA ASN A 158 30.10 -4.81 1.94
C ASN A 158 30.21 -4.26 3.37
N PRO A 159 30.44 -5.12 4.41
CA PRO A 159 30.48 -4.70 5.80
C PRO A 159 31.56 -3.64 6.08
N ASN A 160 32.63 -3.61 5.33
CA ASN A 160 33.76 -2.69 5.55
C ASN A 160 33.58 -1.32 4.88
N ILE A 161 32.51 -1.09 4.12
CA ILE A 161 32.34 0.15 3.35
C ILE A 161 32.18 1.37 4.26
N TYR A 162 31.60 1.18 5.42
CA TYR A 162 31.44 2.23 6.42
C TYR A 162 32.80 2.59 7.05
N GLU A 163 33.58 1.61 7.47
CA GLU A 163 34.91 1.80 8.04
C GLU A 163 35.88 2.41 7.02
N ALA A 164 35.85 1.93 5.77
CA ALA A 164 36.64 2.52 4.70
C ALA A 164 36.32 4.01 4.46
N ALA A 165 35.08 4.43 4.60
CA ALA A 165 34.71 5.82 4.51
C ALA A 165 35.29 6.66 5.67
N LEU A 166 35.30 6.11 6.89
CA LEU A 166 35.92 6.76 8.06
C LEU A 166 37.44 6.87 7.90
N ASP A 167 38.11 5.84 7.40
CA ASP A 167 39.55 5.80 7.14
C ASP A 167 39.96 6.86 6.11
N LEU A 168 39.08 7.17 5.15
CA LEU A 168 39.27 8.26 4.20
C LEU A 168 38.94 9.65 4.77
N GLY A 169 38.73 9.76 6.07
CA GLY A 169 38.50 11.04 6.78
C GLY A 169 37.05 11.53 6.78
N ALA A 170 36.07 10.70 6.39
CA ALA A 170 34.66 11.06 6.52
C ALA A 170 34.24 11.03 7.99
N THR A 171 33.43 11.99 8.41
CA THR A 171 32.76 11.90 9.71
C THR A 171 31.67 10.81 9.68
N PRO A 172 31.25 10.26 10.84
CA PRO A 172 30.17 9.25 10.90
C PRO A 172 28.89 9.70 10.18
N TYR A 173 28.52 10.96 10.30
CA TYR A 173 27.37 11.53 9.60
C TYR A 173 27.59 11.57 8.08
N GLN A 174 28.78 11.93 7.63
CA GLN A 174 29.12 11.95 6.20
C GLN A 174 29.15 10.54 5.62
N ALA A 175 29.72 9.57 6.33
CA ALA A 175 29.72 8.16 5.92
C ALA A 175 28.28 7.63 5.79
N MET A 176 27.42 7.93 6.79
CA MET A 176 26.00 7.54 6.73
C MET A 176 25.28 8.16 5.53
N ARG A 177 25.39 9.49 5.35
CA ARG A 177 24.65 10.25 4.33
C ARG A 177 25.15 10.04 2.91
N ARG A 178 26.47 9.89 2.73
CA ARG A 178 27.10 9.84 1.39
C ARG A 178 27.38 8.40 0.91
N VAL A 179 27.43 7.44 1.81
CA VAL A 179 27.77 6.05 1.49
C VAL A 179 26.59 5.12 1.81
N ILE A 180 26.14 5.04 3.07
CA ILE A 180 25.14 4.05 3.48
C ILE A 180 23.76 4.37 2.88
N ILE A 181 23.24 5.59 3.07
CA ILE A 181 21.90 5.95 2.58
C ILE A 181 21.76 5.80 1.06
N PRO A 182 22.70 6.25 0.21
CA PRO A 182 22.61 6.03 -1.23
C PRO A 182 22.59 4.54 -1.61
N GLU A 183 23.37 3.70 -0.93
CA GLU A 183 23.43 2.26 -1.20
C GLU A 183 22.11 1.54 -0.86
N ILE A 184 21.47 1.90 0.24
CA ILE A 184 20.19 1.31 0.67
C ILE A 184 18.96 2.00 0.05
N ARG A 185 19.14 3.09 -0.69
CA ARG A 185 18.05 3.86 -1.32
C ARG A 185 17.05 3.01 -2.11
N PRO A 186 17.46 2.00 -2.91
CA PRO A 186 16.49 1.12 -3.58
C PRO A 186 15.58 0.36 -2.61
N GLY A 187 16.13 -0.07 -1.45
CA GLY A 187 15.35 -0.68 -0.38
C GLY A 187 14.37 0.28 0.30
N MET A 188 14.80 1.54 0.53
CA MET A 188 13.94 2.58 1.08
C MET A 188 12.77 2.92 0.14
N ILE A 189 13.04 3.04 -1.17
CA ILE A 189 11.98 3.29 -2.18
C ILE A 189 11.01 2.11 -2.23
N SER A 190 11.50 0.88 -2.24
CA SER A 190 10.63 -0.31 -2.18
C SER A 190 9.80 -0.35 -0.91
N GLY A 191 10.40 -0.01 0.23
CA GLY A 191 9.71 0.08 1.53
C GLY A 191 8.62 1.16 1.54
N PHE A 192 8.91 2.34 0.97
CA PHE A 192 7.92 3.40 0.82
C PHE A 192 6.73 2.98 -0.04
N ILE A 193 7.00 2.39 -1.21
CA ILE A 193 5.94 1.93 -2.12
C ILE A 193 5.08 0.87 -1.44
N LEU A 194 5.70 -0.08 -0.74
CA LEU A 194 4.99 -1.13 -0.01
C LEU A 194 4.12 -0.53 1.11
N ALA A 195 4.68 0.35 1.95
CA ALA A 195 3.95 1.03 3.03
C ALA A 195 2.80 1.88 2.49
N PHE A 196 3.03 2.60 1.39
CA PHE A 196 2.00 3.40 0.73
C PHE A 196 0.85 2.54 0.20
N THR A 197 1.17 1.42 -0.45
CA THR A 197 0.18 0.49 -0.98
C THR A 197 -0.64 -0.15 0.15
N LEU A 198 0.01 -0.62 1.22
CA LEU A 198 -0.67 -1.19 2.38
C LEU A 198 -1.58 -0.18 3.06
N SER A 199 -1.15 1.08 3.15
CA SER A 199 -1.94 2.14 3.78
C SER A 199 -3.15 2.58 2.95
N ILE A 200 -3.05 2.59 1.60
CA ILE A 200 -4.20 2.91 0.71
C ILE A 200 -5.27 1.83 0.81
N ASP A 201 -4.86 0.57 0.85
CA ASP A 201 -5.74 -0.59 0.79
C ASP A 201 -6.34 -0.94 2.16
N ASP A 202 -5.82 -0.35 3.24
CA ASP A 202 -6.26 -0.69 4.59
C ASP A 202 -7.72 -0.31 4.83
N PHE A 203 -8.43 -1.26 5.39
CA PHE A 203 -9.78 -1.12 5.91
C PHE A 203 -9.82 -1.42 7.40
N ALA A 204 -9.14 -2.50 7.82
CA ALA A 204 -9.31 -3.07 9.14
C ALA A 204 -8.74 -2.18 10.24
N VAL A 205 -7.53 -1.68 10.08
CA VAL A 205 -6.90 -0.80 11.06
C VAL A 205 -7.65 0.54 11.11
N THR A 206 -8.00 1.09 9.95
CA THR A 206 -8.73 2.36 9.86
C THR A 206 -10.07 2.30 10.58
N ILE A 207 -10.90 1.26 10.36
CA ILE A 207 -12.26 1.21 10.93
C ILE A 207 -12.28 1.15 12.46
N PHE A 208 -11.23 0.61 13.08
CA PHE A 208 -11.11 0.57 14.53
C PHE A 208 -10.49 1.85 15.12
N THR A 209 -9.75 2.63 14.32
CA THR A 209 -9.01 3.78 14.83
C THR A 209 -9.54 5.14 14.37
N ASN A 210 -10.52 5.17 13.45
CA ASN A 210 -11.06 6.41 12.88
C ASN A 210 -12.00 7.20 13.80
N GLY A 211 -12.48 6.60 14.90
CA GLY A 211 -13.38 7.25 15.84
C GLY A 211 -14.79 7.53 15.29
N THR A 212 -15.49 8.45 15.97
CA THR A 212 -16.88 8.84 15.65
C THR A 212 -16.97 10.13 14.83
N ASP A 213 -15.87 10.81 14.57
CA ASP A 213 -15.83 12.17 13.98
C ASP A 213 -16.11 12.20 12.46
N GLY A 214 -16.59 11.08 11.90
CA GLY A 214 -16.95 11.02 10.48
C GLY A 214 -15.75 10.88 9.53
N LEU A 215 -14.52 10.68 10.05
CA LEU A 215 -13.36 10.41 9.23
C LEU A 215 -13.56 9.10 8.45
N GLN A 216 -13.53 9.19 7.14
CA GLN A 216 -13.59 8.04 6.25
C GLN A 216 -12.42 8.05 5.27
N THR A 217 -11.85 6.87 5.06
CA THR A 217 -11.02 6.57 3.89
C THR A 217 -11.89 5.95 2.80
N LEU A 218 -11.36 5.81 1.61
CA LEU A 218 -12.10 5.22 0.49
C LEU A 218 -12.62 3.82 0.82
N SER A 219 -11.80 2.99 1.48
CA SER A 219 -12.16 1.62 1.89
C SER A 219 -13.32 1.62 2.89
N THR A 220 -13.27 2.46 3.92
CA THR A 220 -14.33 2.56 4.93
C THR A 220 -15.60 3.23 4.38
N TYR A 221 -15.46 4.17 3.44
CA TYR A 221 -16.59 4.79 2.74
C TYR A 221 -17.33 3.75 1.90
N ILE A 222 -16.62 2.98 1.06
CA ILE A 222 -17.21 1.93 0.23
C ILE A 222 -17.93 0.89 1.10
N TYR A 223 -17.34 0.50 2.22
CA TYR A 223 -17.95 -0.44 3.14
C TYR A 223 -19.24 0.12 3.78
N ALA A 224 -19.21 1.36 4.24
CA ALA A 224 -20.37 2.02 4.83
C ALA A 224 -21.51 2.18 3.81
N ASP A 225 -21.17 2.50 2.57
CA ASP A 225 -22.10 2.65 1.46
C ASP A 225 -22.74 1.32 1.06
N ALA A 226 -21.94 0.26 0.94
CA ALA A 226 -22.42 -1.10 0.66
C ALA A 226 -23.40 -1.61 1.74
N ARG A 227 -23.18 -1.26 3.01
CA ARG A 227 -24.09 -1.62 4.13
C ARG A 227 -25.44 -0.91 4.06
N LYS A 228 -25.56 0.23 3.39
CA LYS A 228 -26.82 0.96 3.21
C LYS A 228 -27.72 0.35 2.15
N GLY A 229 -27.30 -0.75 1.50
CA GLY A 229 -28.11 -1.49 0.53
C GLY A 229 -27.87 -1.11 -0.93
N GLY A 230 -26.84 -0.36 -1.25
CA GLY A 230 -26.47 -0.04 -2.62
C GLY A 230 -25.14 0.68 -2.69
N LEU A 231 -24.34 0.38 -3.70
CA LEU A 231 -23.13 1.14 -3.98
C LEU A 231 -23.49 2.42 -4.71
N THR A 232 -23.00 3.56 -4.22
CA THR A 232 -23.07 4.86 -4.91
C THR A 232 -22.66 4.68 -6.39
N PRO A 233 -23.49 5.07 -7.35
CA PRO A 233 -23.23 4.80 -8.78
C PRO A 233 -21.87 5.30 -9.27
N GLU A 234 -21.40 6.41 -8.73
CA GLU A 234 -20.13 7.06 -9.03
C GLU A 234 -18.90 6.24 -8.63
N LEU A 235 -19.05 5.26 -7.73
CA LEU A 235 -17.98 4.32 -7.36
C LEU A 235 -17.59 3.38 -8.50
N ARG A 236 -18.49 3.11 -9.45
CA ARG A 236 -18.23 2.23 -10.60
C ARG A 236 -17.21 2.86 -11.56
N PRO A 237 -17.44 4.08 -12.10
CA PRO A 237 -16.43 4.72 -12.94
C PRO A 237 -15.14 5.04 -12.17
N LEU A 238 -15.21 5.41 -10.89
CA LEU A 238 -14.02 5.63 -10.06
C LEU A 238 -13.15 4.35 -9.96
N SER A 239 -13.76 3.21 -9.61
CA SER A 239 -13.06 1.92 -9.55
C SER A 239 -12.49 1.51 -10.91
N THR A 240 -13.23 1.77 -11.99
CA THR A 240 -12.78 1.48 -13.35
C THR A 240 -11.57 2.33 -13.74
N ILE A 241 -11.59 3.63 -13.43
CA ILE A 241 -10.45 4.53 -13.69
C ILE A 241 -9.21 4.07 -12.91
N ILE A 242 -9.37 3.80 -11.61
CA ILE A 242 -8.26 3.33 -10.77
C ILE A 242 -7.68 2.03 -11.33
N PHE A 243 -8.52 1.07 -11.68
CA PHE A 243 -8.08 -0.21 -12.25
C PHE A 243 -7.31 -0.02 -13.57
N VAL A 244 -7.84 0.79 -14.49
CA VAL A 244 -7.19 1.06 -15.79
C VAL A 244 -5.86 1.77 -15.59
N VAL A 245 -5.79 2.77 -14.70
CA VAL A 245 -4.55 3.49 -14.40
C VAL A 245 -3.48 2.54 -13.85
N VAL A 246 -3.84 1.72 -12.86
CA VAL A 246 -2.92 0.72 -12.27
C VAL A 246 -2.47 -0.30 -13.32
N LEU A 247 -3.40 -0.80 -14.14
CA LEU A 247 -3.09 -1.76 -15.21
C LEU A 247 -2.10 -1.16 -16.22
N LEU A 248 -2.35 0.06 -16.69
CA LEU A 248 -1.45 0.75 -17.62
C LEU A 248 -0.07 0.99 -16.99
N LEU A 249 -0.02 1.37 -15.72
CA LEU A 249 1.22 1.59 -14.99
C LEU A 249 2.03 0.28 -14.89
N LEU A 250 1.38 -0.83 -14.55
CA LEU A 250 2.00 -2.16 -14.51
C LEU A 250 2.52 -2.60 -15.89
N ILE A 251 1.75 -2.36 -16.97
CA ILE A 251 2.19 -2.66 -18.34
C ILE A 251 3.46 -1.85 -18.67
N VAL A 252 3.46 -0.55 -18.38
CA VAL A 252 4.61 0.33 -18.66
C VAL A 252 5.86 -0.13 -17.88
N ILE A 253 5.71 -0.45 -16.59
CA ILE A 253 6.81 -0.94 -15.76
C ILE A 253 7.36 -2.26 -16.32
N ASN A 254 6.49 -3.23 -16.63
CA ASN A 254 6.91 -4.52 -17.16
C ASN A 254 7.61 -4.41 -18.54
N VAL A 255 7.11 -3.55 -19.43
CA VAL A 255 7.73 -3.31 -20.72
C VAL A 255 9.10 -2.67 -20.56
N ARG A 256 9.26 -1.69 -19.65
CA ARG A 256 10.55 -1.07 -19.34
C ARG A 256 11.53 -2.07 -18.73
N ALA A 257 11.09 -2.90 -17.78
CA ALA A 257 11.90 -3.93 -17.16
C ALA A 257 12.44 -4.94 -18.20
N LYS A 258 11.58 -5.42 -19.12
CA LYS A 258 12.00 -6.29 -20.24
C LYS A 258 13.02 -5.64 -21.17
N ARG A 259 12.86 -4.35 -21.48
CA ARG A 259 13.81 -3.62 -22.34
C ARG A 259 15.18 -3.48 -21.68
N ASN A 260 15.19 -3.19 -20.36
CA ASN A 260 16.44 -3.06 -19.60
C ASN A 260 17.17 -4.41 -19.46
N ALA A 261 16.45 -5.51 -19.19
CA ALA A 261 17.02 -6.85 -19.14
C ALA A 261 17.66 -7.26 -20.48
N LYS A 262 16.99 -6.98 -21.62
CA LYS A 262 17.57 -7.25 -22.95
C LYS A 262 18.85 -6.44 -23.23
N ARG A 263 18.97 -5.21 -22.73
CA ARG A 263 20.19 -4.40 -22.90
C ARG A 263 21.38 -4.94 -22.12
N GLN A 264 21.16 -5.55 -20.95
CA GLN A 264 22.22 -6.17 -20.14
C GLN A 264 22.71 -7.51 -20.68
N THR A 265 21.92 -8.20 -21.51
CA THR A 265 22.30 -9.50 -22.12
C THR A 265 23.10 -9.30 -23.43
N VAL A 266 23.17 -8.09 -23.98
CA VAL A 266 23.84 -7.76 -25.24
C VAL A 266 25.20 -7.05 -25.01
N MET A 267 25.52 -6.71 -23.76
CA MET A 267 26.85 -6.25 -23.30
C MET A 267 27.61 -7.40 -22.65
#